data_9d37a7313718232f2e13b31709ab66f0
#
_entry.id   9d37a7313718232f2e13b31709ab66f0
#
_cell.length_a   1.000
_cell.length_b   1.000
_cell.length_c   1.000
_cell.angle_alpha   90.00
_cell.angle_beta   90.00
_cell.angle_gamma   90.00
#
_symmetry.space_group_name_H-M   'P 1'
#
loop_
_entity.id
_entity.type
_entity.pdbx_description
1 polymer ?
#
loop_
_entity_poly.entity_id
_entity_poly.type
_entity_poly.pdbx_seq_one_letter_code
_entity_poly.pdbx_strand_id
1 'polypeptide(L)'
;PDINIIEVETTREVFEAVISGEADAGMDTAITLQYITAQEYTDEITVHQGVDFSPAELPTGLHFMVNRQNTGLTNILNRALENLSDSHHQALVDKWFNSINMDGNPQAFRLERFKSDALQVSDELQSIRLNEQDYYVYHQAIAINDVEPQYLTIISPKNTLMAQVWSKTQNAMLVASLMLLLLLPLSWWFASLILSAVKKLQTNIEYIQQRQFSAVDVPAHHLIEIDALSEKLHDLSQTIRTYQQTQQQWTDSLIESVAHAIDAKSSYPTRHCVLVPELSMLLANEADKSNEPIFKHFKLDDEGKQREFRLAAWLHSFGKITTPEYLVDKRTKLEMLYNRIHEIRMRFEVLWRDAEIEFWQQTVQRPENREMNEEALKVKQLQLKDDFAFVAQCNIGTEFMDQNTNERLKRLAKITWERHFDDQLGLSPVELDQQTAATTTLPVTEQLLADKAEHIIPRNQKAAEDAWAGENLNQPEYGFNHGELYNLTIESGTLTKEERFRINEHILTTIKMLEALPYPDELSTIPRYATTHLETMNGTGYPRGLTADDLSVPERIIMLANV
;
A
#
# COMPACT_ATOMS: atom_id res chain seq x y z
N PRO A 1 -58.17 -34.38 -27.08
CA PRO A 1 -57.19 -34.39 -26.03
C PRO A 1 -56.16 -33.30 -26.30
N ASP A 2 -55.96 -32.40 -25.34
CA ASP A 2 -54.98 -31.33 -25.44
C ASP A 2 -53.60 -31.97 -25.35
N ILE A 3 -52.79 -31.88 -26.39
CA ILE A 3 -51.41 -32.35 -26.43
C ILE A 3 -50.56 -31.19 -25.91
N ASN A 4 -49.83 -31.44 -24.86
CA ASN A 4 -48.85 -30.47 -24.35
C ASN A 4 -47.53 -30.74 -25.08
N ILE A 5 -46.97 -29.72 -25.76
CA ILE A 5 -45.75 -29.84 -26.54
C ILE A 5 -44.61 -29.28 -25.73
N ILE A 6 -43.58 -30.09 -25.52
CA ILE A 6 -42.30 -29.68 -24.92
C ILE A 6 -41.29 -29.56 -26.04
N GLU A 7 -40.78 -28.36 -26.26
CA GLU A 7 -39.70 -28.11 -27.22
C GLU A 7 -38.34 -28.31 -26.54
N VAL A 8 -37.47 -29.04 -27.18
CA VAL A 8 -36.11 -29.31 -26.74
C VAL A 8 -35.10 -28.96 -27.85
N GLU A 9 -33.87 -28.67 -27.49
CA GLU A 9 -32.88 -28.19 -28.46
C GLU A 9 -32.19 -29.33 -29.26
N THR A 10 -32.13 -30.53 -28.69
CA THR A 10 -31.39 -31.62 -29.30
C THR A 10 -32.21 -32.93 -29.31
N THR A 11 -31.97 -33.80 -30.30
CA THR A 11 -32.59 -35.13 -30.37
C THR A 11 -32.28 -35.96 -29.13
N ARG A 12 -31.13 -35.77 -28.50
CA ARG A 12 -30.78 -36.48 -27.26
C ARG A 12 -31.72 -36.11 -26.12
N GLU A 13 -32.04 -34.83 -25.98
CA GLU A 13 -33.01 -34.36 -24.99
C GLU A 13 -34.41 -34.89 -25.23
N VAL A 14 -34.78 -35.18 -26.50
CA VAL A 14 -36.02 -35.90 -26.81
C VAL A 14 -36.02 -37.26 -26.15
N PHE A 15 -34.93 -38.03 -26.25
CA PHE A 15 -34.80 -39.34 -25.62
C PHE A 15 -34.80 -39.25 -24.09
N GLU A 16 -34.06 -38.31 -23.53
CA GLU A 16 -33.96 -38.07 -22.07
C GLU A 16 -35.33 -37.69 -21.48
N ALA A 17 -36.12 -36.86 -22.15
CA ALA A 17 -37.45 -36.50 -21.71
C ALA A 17 -38.42 -37.68 -21.70
N VAL A 18 -38.33 -38.57 -22.69
CA VAL A 18 -39.16 -39.79 -22.74
C VAL A 18 -38.74 -40.82 -21.70
N ILE A 19 -37.43 -41.02 -21.49
CA ILE A 19 -36.91 -41.98 -20.49
C ILE A 19 -37.19 -41.48 -19.09
N SER A 20 -37.05 -40.18 -18.81
CA SER A 20 -37.34 -39.59 -17.51
C SER A 20 -38.85 -39.55 -17.17
N GLY A 21 -39.71 -39.78 -18.15
CA GLY A 21 -41.17 -39.67 -18.02
C GLY A 21 -41.67 -38.20 -18.01
N GLU A 22 -40.86 -37.27 -18.43
CA GLU A 22 -41.27 -35.87 -18.62
C GLU A 22 -42.14 -35.68 -19.85
N ALA A 23 -41.94 -36.54 -20.87
CA ALA A 23 -42.77 -36.65 -22.05
C ALA A 23 -43.22 -38.10 -22.27
N ASP A 24 -44.49 -38.30 -22.73
CA ASP A 24 -45.03 -39.63 -23.04
C ASP A 24 -44.51 -40.19 -24.38
N ALA A 25 -44.15 -39.29 -25.30
CA ALA A 25 -43.59 -39.66 -26.60
C ALA A 25 -42.74 -38.51 -27.16
N GLY A 26 -41.71 -38.83 -27.93
CA GLY A 26 -40.87 -37.88 -28.65
C GLY A 26 -40.95 -38.08 -30.15
N MET A 27 -40.69 -37.05 -30.93
CA MET A 27 -40.71 -37.07 -32.40
C MET A 27 -39.45 -36.47 -32.97
N ASP A 28 -38.81 -37.22 -33.89
CA ASP A 28 -37.70 -36.75 -34.71
C ASP A 28 -37.67 -37.54 -36.02
N THR A 29 -36.68 -37.28 -36.87
CA THR A 29 -36.55 -38.06 -38.12
C THR A 29 -36.27 -39.55 -37.85
N ALA A 30 -36.89 -40.44 -38.60
CA ALA A 30 -36.74 -41.90 -38.39
C ALA A 30 -35.27 -42.35 -38.39
N ILE A 31 -34.45 -41.73 -39.24
CA ILE A 31 -33.02 -42.03 -39.35
C ILE A 31 -32.26 -41.61 -38.07
N THR A 32 -32.52 -40.42 -37.53
CA THR A 32 -31.87 -39.91 -36.31
C THR A 32 -32.30 -40.75 -35.10
N LEU A 33 -33.61 -41.06 -35.00
CA LEU A 33 -34.13 -41.91 -33.94
C LEU A 33 -33.50 -43.30 -33.97
N GLN A 34 -33.43 -43.93 -35.14
CA GLN A 34 -32.81 -45.27 -35.29
C GLN A 34 -31.32 -45.26 -34.94
N TYR A 35 -30.61 -44.20 -35.36
CA TYR A 35 -29.18 -44.05 -35.08
C TYR A 35 -28.92 -43.95 -33.57
N ILE A 36 -29.64 -43.07 -32.87
CA ILE A 36 -29.46 -42.86 -31.45
C ILE A 36 -29.92 -44.06 -30.62
N THR A 37 -31.06 -44.70 -30.99
CA THR A 37 -31.54 -45.90 -30.33
C THR A 37 -30.52 -47.05 -30.45
N ALA A 38 -29.87 -47.19 -31.59
CA ALA A 38 -28.85 -48.21 -31.79
C ALA A 38 -27.56 -47.93 -30.99
N GLN A 39 -27.28 -46.68 -30.66
CA GLN A 39 -26.08 -46.29 -29.91
C GLN A 39 -26.26 -46.27 -28.39
N GLU A 40 -27.36 -45.73 -27.88
CA GLU A 40 -27.45 -45.37 -26.47
C GLU A 40 -28.67 -45.97 -25.73
N TYR A 41 -29.79 -46.36 -26.44
CA TYR A 41 -31.07 -46.60 -25.79
C TYR A 41 -31.82 -47.85 -26.30
N THR A 42 -31.12 -48.92 -26.64
CA THR A 42 -31.67 -50.13 -27.34
C THR A 42 -32.84 -50.84 -26.63
N ASP A 43 -32.88 -50.78 -25.30
CA ASP A 43 -33.85 -51.58 -24.52
C ASP A 43 -34.94 -50.74 -23.84
N GLU A 44 -34.82 -49.41 -23.81
CA GLU A 44 -35.73 -48.55 -23.04
C GLU A 44 -36.77 -47.81 -23.89
N ILE A 45 -36.54 -47.67 -25.20
CA ILE A 45 -37.41 -46.92 -26.11
C ILE A 45 -37.78 -47.76 -27.33
N THR A 46 -39.04 -47.74 -27.72
CA THR A 46 -39.50 -48.32 -28.94
C THR A 46 -39.76 -47.29 -30.02
N VAL A 47 -39.08 -47.41 -31.16
CA VAL A 47 -39.26 -46.48 -32.29
C VAL A 47 -40.35 -46.98 -33.20
N HIS A 48 -41.43 -46.23 -33.34
CA HIS A 48 -42.53 -46.51 -34.25
C HIS A 48 -42.38 -45.73 -35.54
N GLN A 49 -42.47 -46.38 -36.69
CA GLN A 49 -42.43 -45.75 -38.01
C GLN A 49 -43.81 -45.73 -38.64
N GLY A 50 -44.09 -44.71 -39.42
CA GLY A 50 -45.33 -44.63 -40.21
C GLY A 50 -46.58 -44.25 -39.42
N VAL A 51 -46.40 -43.47 -38.34
CA VAL A 51 -47.52 -42.92 -37.58
C VAL A 51 -48.24 -41.85 -38.44
N ASP A 52 -49.56 -42.09 -38.67
CA ASP A 52 -50.39 -41.15 -39.44
C ASP A 52 -50.85 -40.01 -38.53
N PHE A 53 -50.40 -38.80 -38.84
CA PHE A 53 -50.77 -37.59 -38.16
C PHE A 53 -51.90 -36.79 -38.85
N SER A 54 -52.70 -37.43 -39.71
CA SER A 54 -53.79 -36.75 -40.41
C SER A 54 -54.70 -35.94 -39.46
N PRO A 55 -54.98 -34.64 -39.71
CA PRO A 55 -54.75 -33.90 -40.93
C PRO A 55 -53.48 -33.03 -41.02
N ALA A 56 -52.49 -33.21 -40.12
CA ALA A 56 -51.27 -32.41 -40.17
C ALA A 56 -50.29 -32.95 -41.23
N GLU A 57 -49.91 -32.11 -42.21
CA GLU A 57 -48.84 -32.43 -43.15
C GLU A 57 -47.48 -32.15 -42.50
N LEU A 58 -46.77 -33.22 -42.18
CA LEU A 58 -45.38 -33.09 -41.72
C LEU A 58 -44.42 -33.06 -42.92
N PRO A 59 -43.35 -32.29 -42.89
CA PRO A 59 -42.35 -32.26 -43.95
C PRO A 59 -41.68 -33.60 -44.11
N THR A 60 -41.76 -34.19 -45.31
CA THR A 60 -41.24 -35.51 -45.64
C THR A 60 -39.79 -35.54 -46.10
N GLY A 61 -39.10 -34.40 -46.12
CA GLY A 61 -37.72 -34.29 -46.59
C GLY A 61 -36.84 -33.37 -45.77
N LEU A 62 -35.54 -33.68 -45.77
CA LEU A 62 -34.54 -32.77 -45.22
C LEU A 62 -34.18 -31.68 -46.22
N HIS A 63 -34.17 -30.42 -45.81
CA HIS A 63 -33.89 -29.27 -46.66
C HIS A 63 -32.69 -28.49 -46.18
N PHE A 64 -31.85 -28.03 -47.12
CA PHE A 64 -30.79 -27.08 -46.77
C PHE A 64 -31.37 -25.66 -46.64
N MET A 65 -31.12 -25.02 -45.51
CA MET A 65 -31.42 -23.60 -45.35
C MET A 65 -30.22 -22.76 -45.82
N VAL A 66 -30.47 -21.88 -46.80
CA VAL A 66 -29.47 -20.99 -47.33
C VAL A 66 -29.98 -19.55 -47.19
N ASN A 67 -29.11 -18.62 -46.82
CA ASN A 67 -29.49 -17.21 -46.78
C ASN A 67 -30.05 -16.73 -48.14
N ARG A 68 -31.21 -16.10 -48.12
CA ARG A 68 -31.98 -15.69 -49.30
C ARG A 68 -31.21 -14.82 -50.30
N GLN A 69 -30.15 -14.14 -49.84
CA GLN A 69 -29.27 -13.34 -50.69
C GLN A 69 -28.17 -14.14 -51.39
N ASN A 70 -27.96 -15.41 -51.03
CA ASN A 70 -26.89 -16.25 -51.58
C ASN A 70 -27.39 -17.26 -52.60
N THR A 71 -27.98 -16.70 -53.68
CA THR A 71 -28.55 -17.49 -54.82
C THR A 71 -27.48 -18.35 -55.48
N GLY A 72 -26.22 -17.95 -55.50
CA GLY A 72 -25.10 -18.72 -56.04
C GLY A 72 -24.90 -20.04 -55.31
N LEU A 73 -24.94 -20.04 -53.97
CA LEU A 73 -24.79 -21.26 -53.16
C LEU A 73 -26.01 -22.18 -53.32
N THR A 74 -27.22 -21.63 -53.40
CA THR A 74 -28.44 -22.41 -53.65
C THR A 74 -28.37 -23.18 -54.98
N ASN A 75 -27.91 -22.52 -56.03
CA ASN A 75 -27.76 -23.15 -57.35
C ASN A 75 -26.68 -24.24 -57.37
N ILE A 76 -25.58 -24.05 -56.61
CA ILE A 76 -24.53 -25.08 -56.49
C ILE A 76 -25.08 -26.32 -55.75
N LEU A 77 -25.76 -26.10 -54.62
CA LEU A 77 -26.34 -27.20 -53.83
C LEU A 77 -27.40 -27.97 -54.63
N ASN A 78 -28.31 -27.28 -55.31
CA ASN A 78 -29.32 -27.93 -56.17
C ASN A 78 -28.68 -28.78 -57.28
N ARG A 79 -27.67 -28.21 -58.00
CA ARG A 79 -26.95 -28.98 -59.02
C ARG A 79 -26.20 -30.19 -58.46
N ALA A 80 -25.64 -30.05 -57.26
CA ALA A 80 -24.97 -31.17 -56.60
C ALA A 80 -25.96 -32.31 -56.25
N LEU A 81 -27.12 -31.94 -55.73
CA LEU A 81 -28.18 -32.90 -55.41
C LEU A 81 -28.77 -33.55 -56.68
N GLU A 82 -29.04 -32.81 -57.77
CA GLU A 82 -29.53 -33.32 -59.05
C GLU A 82 -28.55 -34.28 -59.76
N ASN A 83 -27.24 -34.12 -59.52
CA ASN A 83 -26.20 -35.00 -60.07
C ASN A 83 -25.92 -36.27 -59.24
N LEU A 84 -26.58 -36.44 -58.09
CA LEU A 84 -26.51 -37.66 -57.31
C LEU A 84 -27.36 -38.73 -57.97
N SER A 85 -26.73 -39.68 -58.63
CA SER A 85 -27.41 -40.84 -59.19
C SER A 85 -27.91 -41.80 -58.09
N ASP A 86 -28.92 -42.59 -58.39
CA ASP A 86 -29.43 -43.64 -57.47
C ASP A 86 -28.33 -44.58 -56.97
N SER A 87 -27.34 -44.87 -57.82
CA SER A 87 -26.15 -45.65 -57.41
C SER A 87 -25.25 -44.94 -56.39
N HIS A 88 -25.12 -43.62 -56.47
CA HIS A 88 -24.39 -42.86 -55.45
C HIS A 88 -25.16 -42.74 -54.15
N HIS A 89 -26.49 -42.64 -54.23
CA HIS A 89 -27.37 -42.70 -53.06
C HIS A 89 -27.24 -44.02 -52.36
N GLN A 90 -27.32 -45.14 -53.13
CA GLN A 90 -27.17 -46.47 -52.57
C GLN A 90 -25.77 -46.70 -51.96
N ALA A 91 -24.72 -46.23 -52.63
CA ALA A 91 -23.35 -46.32 -52.11
C ALA A 91 -23.15 -45.54 -50.81
N LEU A 92 -23.84 -44.40 -50.63
CA LEU A 92 -23.83 -43.63 -49.37
C LEU A 92 -24.61 -44.36 -48.28
N VAL A 93 -25.79 -44.91 -48.62
CA VAL A 93 -26.57 -45.74 -47.68
C VAL A 93 -25.75 -46.97 -47.24
N ASP A 94 -25.16 -47.69 -48.21
CA ASP A 94 -24.33 -48.88 -47.92
C ASP A 94 -23.11 -48.50 -47.12
N LYS A 95 -22.46 -47.35 -47.38
CA LYS A 95 -21.29 -46.87 -46.65
C LYS A 95 -21.59 -46.49 -45.20
N TRP A 96 -22.73 -45.88 -44.95
CA TRP A 96 -23.06 -45.31 -43.65
C TRP A 96 -24.02 -46.18 -42.83
N PHE A 97 -24.84 -47.04 -43.48
CA PHE A 97 -25.86 -47.84 -42.82
C PHE A 97 -25.71 -49.38 -42.99
N ASN A 98 -25.03 -49.85 -44.07
CA ASN A 98 -24.82 -51.28 -44.33
C ASN A 98 -23.35 -51.70 -44.21
N SER A 99 -22.57 -51.09 -43.33
CA SER A 99 -21.13 -51.43 -43.15
C SER A 99 -20.91 -52.81 -42.47
N ILE A 100 -21.74 -53.80 -42.77
CA ILE A 100 -21.49 -55.18 -42.46
C ILE A 100 -21.42 -55.91 -43.79
N ASN A 101 -20.46 -55.58 -44.63
CA ASN A 101 -20.08 -56.48 -45.75
C ASN A 101 -18.95 -57.39 -45.28
N MET A 102 -19.34 -58.62 -44.91
CA MET A 102 -18.39 -59.71 -44.86
C MET A 102 -17.97 -60.07 -46.29
N ASP A 103 -16.95 -59.43 -46.83
CA ASP A 103 -16.19 -59.98 -47.95
C ASP A 103 -15.37 -61.20 -47.45
N GLY A 104 -16.09 -62.28 -47.24
CA GLY A 104 -15.55 -63.62 -46.95
C GLY A 104 -15.87 -64.53 -48.08
N ASN A 105 -14.95 -64.71 -49.03
CA ASN A 105 -15.02 -65.81 -50.04
C ASN A 105 -15.13 -67.14 -49.34
N PRO A 106 -16.23 -67.88 -49.47
CA PRO A 106 -16.37 -69.21 -48.81
C PRO A 106 -15.52 -70.21 -49.56
N GLN A 107 -14.30 -70.47 -49.11
CA GLN A 107 -13.64 -71.70 -49.49
C GLN A 107 -14.44 -72.84 -48.91
N ALA A 108 -15.15 -73.54 -49.79
CA ALA A 108 -15.91 -74.78 -49.45
C ALA A 108 -14.91 -75.81 -48.86
N PHE A 109 -14.98 -76.00 -47.60
CA PHE A 109 -14.27 -77.09 -46.91
C PHE A 109 -14.92 -78.39 -47.32
N ARG A 110 -14.17 -79.33 -47.93
CA ARG A 110 -14.54 -80.72 -48.06
C ARG A 110 -14.44 -81.36 -46.66
N LEU A 111 -15.58 -81.64 -46.03
CA LEU A 111 -15.66 -82.37 -44.78
C LEU A 111 -15.33 -83.84 -45.06
N GLU A 112 -14.12 -84.27 -44.72
CA GLU A 112 -13.92 -85.70 -44.44
C GLU A 112 -14.69 -86.05 -43.19
N ARG A 113 -15.44 -87.14 -43.19
CA ARG A 113 -16.36 -87.60 -42.15
C ARG A 113 -15.77 -87.38 -40.75
N PHE A 114 -16.29 -86.42 -40.05
CA PHE A 114 -16.09 -86.28 -38.59
C PHE A 114 -16.95 -87.35 -37.93
N LYS A 115 -16.36 -88.22 -37.10
CA LYS A 115 -17.11 -89.17 -36.26
C LYS A 115 -17.91 -88.30 -35.26
N SER A 116 -19.21 -88.46 -35.22
CA SER A 116 -20.21 -87.67 -34.51
C SER A 116 -20.10 -87.72 -32.99
N ASP A 117 -19.16 -88.45 -32.42
CA ASP A 117 -19.08 -88.67 -30.97
C ASP A 117 -18.29 -87.57 -30.21
N ALA A 118 -17.69 -86.60 -30.90
CA ALA A 118 -16.86 -85.61 -30.28
C ALA A 118 -17.48 -84.17 -30.28
N LEU A 119 -18.62 -83.96 -30.94
CA LEU A 119 -19.28 -82.69 -31.05
C LEU A 119 -20.57 -82.69 -30.23
N GLN A 120 -20.54 -82.03 -29.06
CA GLN A 120 -21.77 -81.70 -28.34
C GLN A 120 -22.51 -80.58 -29.10
N VAL A 121 -23.81 -80.82 -29.35
CA VAL A 121 -24.67 -79.78 -29.91
C VAL A 121 -24.76 -78.62 -28.92
N SER A 122 -24.17 -77.52 -29.27
CA SER A 122 -24.18 -76.28 -28.46
C SER A 122 -24.23 -75.09 -29.42
N ASP A 123 -25.07 -74.13 -29.11
CA ASP A 123 -25.16 -72.85 -29.83
C ASP A 123 -23.96 -71.98 -29.57
N GLU A 124 -22.94 -72.49 -28.89
CA GLU A 124 -21.70 -71.71 -28.57
C GLU A 124 -20.56 -72.16 -29.50
N LEU A 125 -19.68 -71.19 -29.77
CA LEU A 125 -18.48 -71.36 -30.56
C LEU A 125 -17.48 -72.23 -29.79
N GLN A 126 -17.25 -73.48 -30.26
CA GLN A 126 -16.30 -74.38 -29.61
C GLN A 126 -14.93 -74.35 -30.30
N SER A 127 -13.89 -74.50 -29.51
CA SER A 127 -12.52 -74.65 -30.04
C SER A 127 -12.12 -76.10 -29.96
N ILE A 128 -11.88 -76.73 -31.11
CA ILE A 128 -11.39 -78.10 -31.19
C ILE A 128 -10.02 -78.17 -31.82
N ARG A 129 -9.21 -79.15 -31.42
CA ARG A 129 -7.90 -79.42 -31.98
C ARG A 129 -7.93 -80.63 -32.88
N LEU A 130 -7.62 -80.43 -34.18
CA LEU A 130 -7.60 -81.43 -35.18
C LEU A 130 -6.25 -81.40 -35.91
N ASN A 131 -5.56 -82.56 -36.02
CA ASN A 131 -4.27 -82.65 -36.71
C ASN A 131 -3.27 -81.60 -36.32
N GLU A 132 -3.09 -81.35 -35.01
CA GLU A 132 -2.21 -80.31 -34.44
C GLU A 132 -2.60 -78.87 -34.75
N GLN A 133 -3.72 -78.61 -35.39
CA GLN A 133 -4.28 -77.27 -35.63
C GLN A 133 -5.57 -77.07 -34.84
N ASP A 134 -5.71 -75.87 -34.28
CA ASP A 134 -6.91 -75.47 -33.58
C ASP A 134 -7.92 -74.89 -34.56
N TYR A 135 -9.15 -75.30 -34.45
CA TYR A 135 -10.29 -74.84 -35.26
C TYR A 135 -11.41 -74.32 -34.35
N TYR A 136 -12.10 -73.30 -34.81
CA TYR A 136 -13.38 -72.91 -34.25
C TYR A 136 -14.47 -73.64 -35.00
N VAL A 137 -15.35 -74.25 -34.25
CA VAL A 137 -16.50 -75.02 -34.78
C VAL A 137 -17.77 -74.44 -34.19
N TYR A 138 -18.67 -74.06 -35.06
CA TYR A 138 -20.03 -73.66 -34.69
C TYR A 138 -20.97 -74.71 -35.24
N HIS A 139 -21.83 -75.27 -34.38
CA HIS A 139 -22.68 -76.40 -34.69
C HIS A 139 -24.12 -76.05 -34.30
N GLN A 140 -25.00 -75.93 -35.27
CA GLN A 140 -26.40 -75.61 -35.08
C GLN A 140 -27.33 -76.64 -35.73
N ALA A 141 -28.36 -77.11 -35.00
CA ALA A 141 -29.39 -77.99 -35.54
C ALA A 141 -30.39 -77.17 -36.40
N ILE A 142 -30.61 -77.56 -37.61
CA ILE A 142 -31.64 -76.99 -38.51
C ILE A 142 -32.78 -77.99 -38.63
N ALA A 143 -33.97 -77.62 -38.15
CA ALA A 143 -35.18 -78.44 -38.31
C ALA A 143 -35.75 -78.19 -39.72
N ILE A 144 -35.61 -79.20 -40.57
CA ILE A 144 -36.24 -79.21 -41.89
C ILE A 144 -37.24 -80.42 -41.92
N ASN A 145 -38.54 -80.07 -41.76
CA ASN A 145 -39.69 -80.99 -41.90
C ASN A 145 -39.50 -82.45 -41.41
N ASP A 146 -40.13 -82.82 -40.32
CA ASP A 146 -40.40 -84.21 -39.75
C ASP A 146 -39.42 -85.37 -40.03
N VAL A 147 -38.20 -85.10 -40.43
CA VAL A 147 -37.11 -86.04 -40.64
C VAL A 147 -35.97 -85.71 -39.71
N GLU A 148 -35.12 -86.64 -39.31
CA GLU A 148 -34.00 -86.43 -38.35
C GLU A 148 -33.31 -85.09 -38.45
N PRO A 149 -32.95 -84.39 -37.32
CA PRO A 149 -32.40 -83.09 -37.32
C PRO A 149 -31.10 -83.02 -38.14
N GLN A 150 -31.07 -82.13 -39.15
CA GLN A 150 -29.86 -81.84 -39.90
C GLN A 150 -29.05 -80.80 -39.17
N TYR A 151 -27.72 -80.92 -39.18
CA TYR A 151 -26.82 -80.05 -38.46
C TYR A 151 -26.00 -79.22 -39.44
N LEU A 152 -26.02 -77.91 -39.29
CA LEU A 152 -25.10 -77.05 -39.97
C LEU A 152 -23.83 -76.89 -39.09
N THR A 153 -22.70 -77.29 -39.62
CA THR A 153 -21.42 -77.15 -38.93
C THR A 153 -20.53 -76.27 -39.73
N ILE A 154 -20.10 -75.20 -39.13
CA ILE A 154 -19.14 -74.26 -39.70
C ILE A 154 -17.80 -74.48 -38.99
N ILE A 155 -16.75 -74.81 -39.74
CA ILE A 155 -15.40 -75.06 -39.21
C ILE A 155 -14.47 -74.03 -39.83
N SER A 156 -13.73 -73.32 -38.99
CA SER A 156 -12.76 -72.35 -39.44
C SER A 156 -11.42 -72.51 -38.71
N PRO A 157 -10.30 -72.60 -39.43
CA PRO A 157 -9.00 -72.67 -38.77
C PRO A 157 -8.72 -71.39 -37.94
N LYS A 158 -8.39 -71.59 -36.67
CA LYS A 158 -8.09 -70.49 -35.75
C LYS A 158 -6.94 -69.63 -36.25
N ASN A 159 -5.92 -70.26 -36.82
CA ASN A 159 -4.75 -69.60 -37.35
C ASN A 159 -5.08 -68.67 -38.54
N THR A 160 -5.99 -69.03 -39.41
CA THR A 160 -6.38 -68.23 -40.57
C THR A 160 -7.21 -67.01 -40.16
N LEU A 161 -8.16 -67.23 -39.24
CA LEU A 161 -8.91 -66.08 -38.66
C LEU A 161 -8.03 -65.16 -37.82
N MET A 162 -7.18 -65.77 -37.00
CA MET A 162 -6.30 -65.00 -36.15
C MET A 162 -5.20 -64.31 -36.95
N ALA A 163 -4.65 -64.88 -38.03
CA ALA A 163 -3.65 -64.29 -38.86
C ALA A 163 -4.13 -62.95 -39.49
N GLN A 164 -5.38 -62.94 -40.00
CA GLN A 164 -5.98 -61.73 -40.53
C GLN A 164 -6.21 -60.68 -39.43
N VAL A 165 -6.66 -61.07 -38.25
CA VAL A 165 -6.86 -60.18 -37.10
C VAL A 165 -5.53 -59.68 -36.61
N TRP A 166 -4.51 -60.54 -36.45
CA TRP A 166 -3.20 -60.16 -36.00
C TRP A 166 -2.50 -59.16 -36.97
N SER A 167 -2.55 -59.44 -38.30
CA SER A 167 -1.94 -58.55 -39.28
C SER A 167 -2.58 -57.15 -39.29
N LYS A 168 -3.89 -57.07 -39.21
CA LYS A 168 -4.62 -55.79 -39.11
C LYS A 168 -4.34 -55.11 -37.78
N THR A 169 -4.31 -55.85 -36.68
CA THR A 169 -4.05 -55.33 -35.33
C THR A 169 -2.60 -54.86 -35.20
N GLN A 170 -1.60 -55.60 -35.72
CA GLN A 170 -0.20 -55.17 -35.72
C GLN A 170 0.00 -53.88 -36.51
N ASN A 171 -0.58 -53.77 -37.71
CA ASN A 171 -0.49 -52.53 -38.50
C ASN A 171 -1.18 -51.37 -37.79
N ALA A 172 -2.35 -51.58 -37.16
CA ALA A 172 -3.03 -50.57 -36.38
C ALA A 172 -2.21 -50.16 -35.15
N MET A 173 -1.61 -51.11 -34.42
CA MET A 173 -0.71 -50.84 -33.30
C MET A 173 0.55 -50.10 -33.74
N LEU A 174 1.11 -50.47 -34.89
CA LEU A 174 2.31 -49.78 -35.43
C LEU A 174 1.99 -48.33 -35.79
N VAL A 175 0.88 -48.09 -36.47
CA VAL A 175 0.42 -46.73 -36.81
C VAL A 175 0.10 -45.93 -35.54
N ALA A 176 -0.61 -46.55 -34.58
CA ALA A 176 -0.91 -45.89 -33.30
C ALA A 176 0.35 -45.56 -32.50
N SER A 177 1.30 -46.52 -32.44
CA SER A 177 2.60 -46.29 -31.78
C SER A 177 3.43 -45.20 -32.46
N LEU A 178 3.44 -45.20 -33.80
CA LEU A 178 4.13 -44.14 -34.57
C LEU A 178 3.47 -42.78 -34.36
N MET A 179 2.13 -42.71 -34.37
CA MET A 179 1.41 -41.49 -34.03
C MET A 179 1.69 -41.03 -32.61
N LEU A 180 1.70 -41.93 -31.64
CA LEU A 180 2.00 -41.58 -30.24
C LEU A 180 3.44 -41.07 -30.11
N LEU A 181 4.40 -41.72 -30.81
CA LEU A 181 5.80 -41.32 -30.80
C LEU A 181 6.04 -39.93 -31.46
N LEU A 182 5.18 -39.58 -32.43
CA LEU A 182 5.18 -38.26 -33.05
C LEU A 182 4.46 -37.18 -32.19
N LEU A 183 3.32 -37.56 -31.61
CA LEU A 183 2.50 -36.63 -30.84
C LEU A 183 3.11 -36.28 -29.49
N LEU A 184 3.81 -37.22 -28.81
CA LEU A 184 4.42 -36.95 -27.52
C LEU A 184 5.48 -35.83 -27.57
N PRO A 185 6.49 -35.87 -28.47
CA PRO A 185 7.46 -34.76 -28.57
C PRO A 185 6.83 -33.45 -29.04
N LEU A 186 5.84 -33.55 -29.93
CA LEU A 186 5.11 -32.37 -30.40
C LEU A 186 4.31 -31.70 -29.25
N SER A 187 3.61 -32.52 -28.48
CA SER A 187 2.87 -32.06 -27.29
C SER A 187 3.81 -31.48 -26.24
N TRP A 188 4.94 -32.17 -26.01
CA TRP A 188 5.96 -31.65 -25.08
C TRP A 188 6.55 -30.32 -25.57
N TRP A 189 6.80 -30.17 -26.87
CA TRP A 189 7.30 -28.94 -27.47
C TRP A 189 6.28 -27.79 -27.32
N PHE A 190 5.00 -28.02 -27.63
CA PHE A 190 3.94 -27.04 -27.40
C PHE A 190 3.76 -26.69 -25.92
N ALA A 191 3.77 -27.69 -25.04
CA ALA A 191 3.67 -27.47 -23.61
C ALA A 191 4.86 -26.65 -23.09
N SER A 192 6.07 -26.92 -23.58
CA SER A 192 7.27 -26.20 -23.15
C SER A 192 7.25 -24.72 -23.58
N LEU A 193 6.70 -24.40 -24.75
CA LEU A 193 6.49 -23.02 -25.20
C LEU A 193 5.59 -22.24 -24.25
N ILE A 194 4.45 -22.82 -23.92
CA ILE A 194 3.48 -22.17 -23.01
C ILE A 194 4.06 -22.06 -21.59
N LEU A 195 4.66 -23.16 -21.10
CA LEU A 195 5.20 -23.20 -19.73
C LEU A 195 6.36 -22.22 -19.55
N SER A 196 7.23 -22.06 -20.56
CA SER A 196 8.32 -21.09 -20.53
C SER A 196 7.81 -19.65 -20.46
N ALA A 197 6.77 -19.35 -21.21
CA ALA A 197 6.12 -18.04 -21.21
C ALA A 197 5.46 -17.73 -19.85
N VAL A 198 4.73 -18.68 -19.30
CA VAL A 198 4.09 -18.54 -17.98
C VAL A 198 5.14 -18.39 -16.87
N LYS A 199 6.26 -19.14 -16.93
CA LYS A 199 7.36 -18.97 -15.97
C LYS A 199 7.96 -17.55 -16.01
N LYS A 200 8.16 -16.99 -17.20
CA LYS A 200 8.66 -15.62 -17.32
C LYS A 200 7.66 -14.60 -16.74
N LEU A 201 6.37 -14.78 -17.00
CA LEU A 201 5.33 -13.95 -16.38
C LEU A 201 5.37 -14.04 -14.86
N GLN A 202 5.53 -15.25 -14.31
CA GLN A 202 5.68 -15.45 -12.86
C GLN A 202 6.90 -14.71 -12.32
N THR A 203 8.07 -14.83 -12.98
CA THR A 203 9.27 -14.10 -12.58
C THR A 203 9.08 -12.59 -12.63
N ASN A 204 8.39 -12.08 -13.65
CA ASN A 204 8.06 -10.65 -13.74
C ASN A 204 7.15 -10.20 -12.58
N ILE A 205 6.18 -11.03 -12.19
CA ILE A 205 5.32 -10.76 -11.02
C ILE A 205 6.17 -10.74 -9.73
N GLU A 206 7.12 -11.68 -9.58
CA GLU A 206 8.04 -11.70 -8.44
C GLU A 206 8.90 -10.43 -8.38
N TYR A 207 9.41 -9.93 -9.51
CA TYR A 207 10.12 -8.65 -9.58
C TYR A 207 9.23 -7.47 -9.15
N ILE A 208 7.96 -7.44 -9.58
CA ILE A 208 7.00 -6.41 -9.15
C ILE A 208 6.77 -6.48 -7.64
N GLN A 209 6.61 -7.68 -7.07
CA GLN A 209 6.45 -7.89 -5.63
C GLN A 209 7.67 -7.44 -4.83
N GLN A 210 8.87 -7.66 -5.36
CA GLN A 210 10.13 -7.23 -4.77
C GLN A 210 10.48 -5.76 -5.06
N ARG A 211 9.57 -5.01 -5.69
CA ARG A 211 9.76 -3.61 -6.11
C ARG A 211 10.92 -3.39 -7.10
N GLN A 212 11.33 -4.44 -7.81
CA GLN A 212 12.38 -4.38 -8.84
C GLN A 212 11.77 -4.06 -10.21
N PHE A 213 11.09 -2.94 -10.34
CA PHE A 213 10.30 -2.58 -11.53
C PHE A 213 11.13 -2.46 -12.81
N SER A 214 12.43 -2.14 -12.70
CA SER A 214 13.34 -2.06 -13.85
C SER A 214 13.76 -3.42 -14.41
N ALA A 215 13.55 -4.49 -13.64
CA ALA A 215 13.88 -5.85 -14.05
C ALA A 215 12.75 -6.55 -14.83
N VAL A 216 11.55 -5.92 -14.90
CA VAL A 216 10.41 -6.44 -15.64
C VAL A 216 10.67 -6.33 -17.14
N ASP A 217 10.86 -7.48 -17.78
CA ASP A 217 11.15 -7.60 -19.21
C ASP A 217 9.89 -7.98 -20.00
N VAL A 218 9.79 -7.50 -21.24
CA VAL A 218 8.73 -7.86 -22.20
C VAL A 218 9.35 -8.72 -23.29
N PRO A 219 9.58 -10.00 -23.02
CA PRO A 219 10.11 -10.88 -24.05
C PRO A 219 9.05 -11.11 -25.14
N ALA A 220 9.45 -10.97 -26.40
CA ALA A 220 8.59 -11.33 -27.53
C ALA A 220 8.28 -12.83 -27.51
N HIS A 221 7.02 -13.18 -27.47
CA HIS A 221 6.52 -14.55 -27.52
C HIS A 221 5.78 -14.80 -28.85
N HIS A 222 5.68 -16.07 -29.24
CA HIS A 222 4.92 -16.44 -30.44
C HIS A 222 3.38 -16.50 -30.19
N LEU A 223 2.94 -16.23 -28.97
CA LEU A 223 1.53 -16.24 -28.58
C LEU A 223 1.08 -14.80 -28.31
N ILE A 224 0.18 -14.30 -29.12
CA ILE A 224 -0.32 -12.92 -29.08
C ILE A 224 -0.93 -12.57 -27.70
N GLU A 225 -1.61 -13.55 -27.09
CA GLU A 225 -2.26 -13.35 -25.79
C GLU A 225 -1.23 -13.19 -24.66
N ILE A 226 -0.11 -13.91 -24.76
CA ILE A 226 0.98 -13.83 -23.78
C ILE A 226 1.77 -12.51 -23.96
N ASP A 227 2.00 -12.10 -25.19
CA ASP A 227 2.63 -10.81 -25.48
C ASP A 227 1.79 -9.66 -24.95
N ALA A 228 0.48 -9.66 -25.22
CA ALA A 228 -0.45 -8.66 -24.70
C ALA A 228 -0.47 -8.63 -23.16
N LEU A 229 -0.41 -9.80 -22.51
CA LEU A 229 -0.36 -9.88 -21.04
C LEU A 229 0.99 -9.39 -20.50
N SER A 230 2.10 -9.70 -21.16
CA SER A 230 3.44 -9.23 -20.80
C SER A 230 3.53 -7.71 -20.91
N GLU A 231 3.00 -7.13 -21.99
CA GLU A 231 2.91 -5.69 -22.20
C GLU A 231 2.08 -5.02 -21.09
N LYS A 232 0.93 -5.59 -20.76
CA LYS A 232 0.07 -5.05 -19.68
C LYS A 232 0.73 -5.15 -18.30
N LEU A 233 1.48 -6.23 -18.03
CA LEU A 233 2.26 -6.34 -16.80
C LEU A 233 3.39 -5.31 -16.74
N HIS A 234 4.05 -5.06 -17.87
CA HIS A 234 5.06 -4.01 -17.96
C HIS A 234 4.47 -2.61 -17.73
N ASP A 235 3.35 -2.29 -18.41
CA ASP A 235 2.64 -1.03 -18.22
C ASP A 235 2.21 -0.84 -16.76
N LEU A 236 1.68 -1.91 -16.13
CA LEU A 236 1.31 -1.92 -14.72
C LEU A 236 2.54 -1.66 -13.84
N SER A 237 3.66 -2.34 -14.10
CA SER A 237 4.92 -2.13 -13.38
C SER A 237 5.40 -0.69 -13.47
N GLN A 238 5.39 -0.09 -14.67
CA GLN A 238 5.76 1.31 -14.87
C GLN A 238 4.78 2.27 -14.17
N THR A 239 3.50 1.97 -14.22
CA THR A 239 2.46 2.76 -13.52
C THR A 239 2.68 2.75 -12.01
N ILE A 240 2.93 1.56 -11.42
CA ILE A 240 3.21 1.43 -9.99
C ILE A 240 4.50 2.18 -9.61
N ARG A 241 5.56 2.04 -10.41
CA ARG A 241 6.83 2.76 -10.22
C ARG A 241 6.61 4.27 -10.22
N THR A 242 5.91 4.79 -11.24
CA THR A 242 5.62 6.22 -11.36
C THR A 242 4.76 6.71 -10.20
N TYR A 243 3.74 5.94 -9.82
CA TYR A 243 2.90 6.27 -8.67
C TYR A 243 3.71 6.34 -7.38
N GLN A 244 4.58 5.36 -7.14
CA GLN A 244 5.44 5.33 -5.96
C GLN A 244 6.42 6.51 -5.94
N GLN A 245 7.05 6.83 -7.06
CA GLN A 245 7.93 7.99 -7.19
C GLN A 245 7.17 9.30 -6.93
N THR A 246 6.00 9.45 -7.52
CA THR A 246 5.15 10.63 -7.32
C THR A 246 4.72 10.76 -5.86
N GLN A 247 4.36 9.66 -5.21
CA GLN A 247 3.99 9.64 -3.81
C GLN A 247 5.18 10.01 -2.91
N GLN A 248 6.37 9.51 -3.22
CA GLN A 248 7.59 9.89 -2.50
C GLN A 248 7.88 11.38 -2.65
N GLN A 249 7.87 11.90 -3.88
CA GLN A 249 8.08 13.32 -4.15
C GLN A 249 7.05 14.21 -3.45
N TRP A 250 5.77 13.79 -3.48
CA TRP A 250 4.71 14.52 -2.79
C TRP A 250 4.94 14.57 -1.28
N THR A 251 5.33 13.43 -0.68
CA THR A 251 5.64 13.35 0.76
C THR A 251 6.84 14.23 1.12
N ASP A 252 7.92 14.15 0.33
CA ASP A 252 9.13 14.95 0.54
C ASP A 252 8.81 16.45 0.43
N SER A 253 8.05 16.86 -0.59
CA SER A 253 7.61 18.25 -0.77
C SER A 253 6.67 18.73 0.35
N LEU A 254 5.83 17.85 0.88
CA LEU A 254 4.97 18.18 2.03
C LEU A 254 5.82 18.44 3.28
N ILE A 255 6.81 17.59 3.57
CA ILE A 255 7.72 17.75 4.70
C ILE A 255 8.51 19.05 4.56
N GLU A 256 9.06 19.32 3.39
CA GLU A 256 9.76 20.57 3.07
C GLU A 256 8.86 21.78 3.26
N SER A 257 7.62 21.72 2.78
CA SER A 257 6.63 22.81 2.95
C SER A 257 6.31 23.07 4.42
N VAL A 258 6.20 22.01 5.24
CA VAL A 258 5.99 22.15 6.69
C VAL A 258 7.21 22.80 7.35
N ALA A 259 8.43 22.39 6.99
CA ALA A 259 9.66 22.99 7.50
C ALA A 259 9.76 24.48 7.13
N HIS A 260 9.41 24.86 5.89
CA HIS A 260 9.28 26.24 5.47
C HIS A 260 8.23 27.03 6.27
N ALA A 261 7.08 26.40 6.56
CA ALA A 261 6.02 27.01 7.37
C ALA A 261 6.49 27.27 8.82
N ILE A 262 7.32 26.38 9.38
CA ILE A 262 7.94 26.56 10.69
C ILE A 262 8.93 27.72 10.67
N ASP A 263 9.78 27.82 9.64
CA ASP A 263 10.69 28.95 9.46
C ASP A 263 9.94 30.28 9.26
N ALA A 264 8.82 30.25 8.52
CA ALA A 264 8.00 31.44 8.27
C ALA A 264 7.26 31.95 9.53
N LYS A 265 7.18 31.13 10.59
CA LYS A 265 6.60 31.52 11.88
C LYS A 265 7.47 32.52 12.62
N SER A 266 8.80 32.55 12.40
CA SER A 266 9.70 33.54 12.93
C SER A 266 9.70 34.79 12.07
N SER A 267 9.65 35.98 12.71
CA SER A 267 9.79 37.27 12.03
C SER A 267 11.18 37.47 11.39
N TYR A 268 12.16 36.66 11.80
CA TYR A 268 13.48 36.61 11.18
C TYR A 268 13.58 35.44 10.21
N PRO A 269 13.96 35.67 8.95
CA PRO A 269 14.21 34.62 7.99
C PRO A 269 15.53 33.90 8.34
N THR A 270 15.53 33.14 9.42
CA THR A 270 16.72 32.39 9.86
C THR A 270 17.08 31.28 8.87
N ARG A 271 16.13 30.85 8.02
CA ARG A 271 16.29 29.72 7.11
C ARG A 271 16.88 28.47 7.79
N HIS A 272 16.75 28.40 9.12
CA HIS A 272 17.37 27.35 9.93
C HIS A 272 16.88 25.96 9.52
N CYS A 273 15.56 25.80 9.34
CA CYS A 273 14.97 24.54 8.91
C CYS A 273 15.35 24.12 7.47
N VAL A 274 15.88 25.06 6.67
CA VAL A 274 16.40 24.80 5.32
C VAL A 274 17.92 24.56 5.34
N LEU A 275 18.66 25.38 6.09
CA LEU A 275 20.12 25.31 6.12
C LEU A 275 20.64 24.06 6.83
N VAL A 276 19.99 23.63 7.91
CA VAL A 276 20.43 22.42 8.64
C VAL A 276 20.37 21.16 7.78
N PRO A 277 19.30 20.86 7.02
CA PRO A 277 19.29 19.76 6.07
C PRO A 277 20.35 19.86 4.98
N GLU A 278 20.54 21.04 4.39
CA GLU A 278 21.57 21.27 3.36
C GLU A 278 22.96 21.02 3.92
N LEU A 279 23.28 21.58 5.08
CA LEU A 279 24.57 21.39 5.74
C LEU A 279 24.78 19.95 6.18
N SER A 280 23.74 19.32 6.74
CA SER A 280 23.80 17.91 7.12
C SER A 280 24.11 17.00 5.94
N MET A 281 23.48 17.23 4.79
CA MET A 281 23.76 16.46 3.57
C MET A 281 25.18 16.70 3.04
N LEU A 282 25.69 17.94 3.10
CA LEU A 282 27.08 18.23 2.72
C LEU A 282 28.07 17.50 3.62
N LEU A 283 27.89 17.59 4.93
CA LEU A 283 28.74 16.91 5.92
C LEU A 283 28.67 15.37 5.78
N ALA A 284 27.47 14.82 5.56
CA ALA A 284 27.27 13.39 5.38
C ALA A 284 27.95 12.88 4.09
N ASN A 285 27.86 13.62 2.98
CA ASN A 285 28.55 13.27 1.74
C ASN A 285 30.08 13.31 1.89
N GLU A 286 30.63 14.23 2.67
CA GLU A 286 32.07 14.27 2.95
C GLU A 286 32.50 13.16 3.91
N ALA A 287 31.67 12.83 4.91
CA ALA A 287 31.89 11.71 5.82
C ALA A 287 31.89 10.34 5.07
N ASP A 288 30.98 10.17 4.11
CA ASP A 288 30.90 8.94 3.27
C ASP A 288 32.16 8.74 2.43
N LYS A 289 32.78 9.82 1.92
CA LYS A 289 34.03 9.80 1.16
C LYS A 289 35.27 9.62 2.03
N SER A 290 35.15 9.89 3.34
CA SER A 290 36.29 9.89 4.26
C SER A 290 36.77 8.46 4.56
N ASN A 291 38.09 8.32 4.67
CA ASN A 291 38.75 7.07 5.08
C ASN A 291 39.06 7.01 6.58
N GLU A 292 38.65 8.01 7.35
CA GLU A 292 38.88 8.04 8.78
C GLU A 292 38.16 6.88 9.51
N PRO A 293 38.75 6.28 10.52
CA PRO A 293 38.20 5.08 11.18
C PRO A 293 36.78 5.27 11.70
N ILE A 294 36.41 6.46 12.14
CA ILE A 294 35.07 6.80 12.65
C ILE A 294 33.98 6.71 11.59
N PHE A 295 34.32 6.96 10.31
CA PHE A 295 33.37 6.93 9.19
C PHE A 295 33.38 5.63 8.42
N LYS A 296 34.25 4.66 8.77
CA LYS A 296 34.43 3.41 8.01
C LYS A 296 33.14 2.62 7.78
N HIS A 297 32.22 2.67 8.73
CA HIS A 297 30.94 1.94 8.69
C HIS A 297 29.76 2.84 8.25
N PHE A 298 30.01 4.11 8.00
CA PHE A 298 29.01 5.05 7.52
C PHE A 298 29.05 5.10 6.00
N LYS A 299 27.94 4.72 5.35
CA LYS A 299 27.80 4.76 3.90
C LYS A 299 26.42 5.28 3.51
N LEU A 300 26.44 6.25 2.60
CA LEU A 300 25.27 6.84 1.95
C LEU A 300 25.18 6.45 0.47
N ASP A 301 25.58 5.23 0.15
CA ASP A 301 25.65 4.66 -1.19
C ASP A 301 24.28 4.33 -1.81
N ASP A 302 23.24 4.26 -0.98
CA ASP A 302 21.86 3.95 -1.36
C ASP A 302 20.99 5.21 -1.34
N GLU A 303 20.20 5.42 -2.40
CA GLU A 303 19.26 6.54 -2.52
C GLU A 303 18.22 6.56 -1.40
N GLY A 304 17.80 5.39 -0.90
CA GLY A 304 16.91 5.25 0.24
C GLY A 304 17.51 5.83 1.52
N LYS A 305 18.76 5.49 1.85
CA LYS A 305 19.47 6.02 3.03
C LYS A 305 19.70 7.52 2.92
N GLN A 306 20.05 8.02 1.73
CA GLN A 306 20.19 9.47 1.50
C GLN A 306 18.87 10.19 1.75
N ARG A 307 17.77 9.63 1.26
CA ARG A 307 16.43 10.16 1.48
C ARG A 307 16.04 10.12 2.95
N GLU A 308 16.23 8.99 3.64
CA GLU A 308 15.96 8.83 5.07
C GLU A 308 16.69 9.89 5.90
N PHE A 309 17.99 10.04 5.69
CA PHE A 309 18.81 11.02 6.39
C PHE A 309 18.37 12.46 6.12
N ARG A 310 18.08 12.79 4.85
CA ARG A 310 17.59 14.11 4.46
C ARG A 310 16.24 14.44 5.11
N LEU A 311 15.31 13.48 5.11
CA LEU A 311 14.00 13.65 5.75
C LEU A 311 14.14 13.82 7.27
N ALA A 312 15.02 13.06 7.92
CA ALA A 312 15.31 13.22 9.34
C ALA A 312 15.84 14.62 9.64
N ALA A 313 16.75 15.12 8.80
CA ALA A 313 17.28 16.49 8.94
C ALA A 313 16.19 17.56 8.71
N TRP A 314 15.24 17.38 7.79
CA TRP A 314 14.10 18.28 7.62
C TRP A 314 13.16 18.27 8.83
N LEU A 315 12.98 17.13 9.47
CA LEU A 315 12.04 16.93 10.57
C LEU A 315 12.61 17.27 11.95
N HIS A 316 13.92 17.60 12.07
CA HIS A 316 14.56 17.86 13.36
C HIS A 316 13.87 18.95 14.19
N SER A 317 13.35 19.98 13.54
CA SER A 317 12.66 21.10 14.17
C SER A 317 11.14 21.02 14.12
N PHE A 318 10.55 19.86 13.78
CA PHE A 318 9.11 19.73 13.55
C PHE A 318 8.24 20.18 14.73
N GLY A 319 8.66 19.89 15.96
CA GLY A 319 7.96 20.30 17.17
C GLY A 319 7.96 21.82 17.43
N LYS A 320 8.83 22.60 16.79
CA LYS A 320 8.83 24.07 16.92
C LYS A 320 7.50 24.71 16.46
N ILE A 321 6.67 23.96 15.74
CA ILE A 321 5.31 24.42 15.38
C ILE A 321 4.47 24.76 16.62
N THR A 322 4.73 24.12 17.76
CA THR A 322 4.02 24.35 19.02
C THR A 322 4.67 25.44 19.90
N THR A 323 5.88 25.88 19.57
CA THR A 323 6.57 26.92 20.32
C THR A 323 5.95 28.28 20.03
N PRO A 324 5.58 29.09 21.04
CA PRO A 324 5.05 30.44 20.82
C PRO A 324 6.04 31.34 20.11
N GLU A 325 5.56 32.14 19.14
CA GLU A 325 6.37 33.00 18.30
C GLU A 325 7.15 34.02 19.14
N TYR A 326 6.51 34.63 20.13
CA TYR A 326 7.14 35.63 21.00
C TYR A 326 8.33 35.10 21.81
N LEU A 327 8.44 33.77 21.98
CA LEU A 327 9.60 33.15 22.63
C LEU A 327 10.76 32.97 21.65
N VAL A 328 10.44 32.55 20.42
CA VAL A 328 11.44 32.29 19.38
C VAL A 328 12.13 33.60 18.97
N ASP A 329 11.35 34.68 18.86
CA ASP A 329 11.79 35.99 18.39
C ASP A 329 12.16 36.95 19.52
N LYS A 330 12.23 36.51 20.78
CA LYS A 330 12.50 37.33 21.94
C LYS A 330 13.87 38.03 21.84
N ARG A 331 13.86 39.36 21.64
CA ARG A 331 15.05 40.16 21.37
C ARG A 331 15.64 40.79 22.63
N THR A 332 14.77 41.06 23.62
CA THR A 332 15.16 41.72 24.87
C THR A 332 14.63 40.93 26.07
N LYS A 333 15.26 41.11 27.23
CA LYS A 333 14.95 40.34 28.43
C LYS A 333 13.51 40.56 28.93
N LEU A 334 12.97 41.76 28.81
CA LEU A 334 11.63 42.13 29.24
C LEU A 334 10.57 41.97 28.15
N GLU A 335 10.97 41.50 26.97
CA GLU A 335 10.02 41.30 25.85
C GLU A 335 9.15 40.06 26.08
N MET A 336 7.86 40.24 25.80
CA MET A 336 6.85 39.20 25.69
C MET A 336 6.04 39.44 24.39
N LEU A 337 4.75 39.80 24.48
CA LEU A 337 3.97 40.30 23.36
C LEU A 337 4.40 41.73 22.97
N TYR A 338 4.93 42.47 23.94
CA TYR A 338 5.60 43.78 23.75
C TYR A 338 6.73 43.92 24.77
N ASN A 339 7.62 44.91 24.55
CA ASN A 339 8.77 45.16 25.42
C ASN A 339 8.34 45.98 26.66
N ARG A 340 8.27 45.32 27.83
CA ARG A 340 7.85 45.96 29.11
C ARG A 340 8.79 47.04 29.62
N ILE A 341 9.93 47.29 28.99
CA ILE A 341 10.77 48.45 29.27
C ILE A 341 9.98 49.77 29.17
N HIS A 342 8.91 49.82 28.39
CA HIS A 342 8.06 50.99 28.27
C HIS A 342 7.29 51.29 29.58
N GLU A 343 6.86 50.27 30.31
CA GLU A 343 6.24 50.45 31.64
C GLU A 343 7.26 50.98 32.64
N ILE A 344 8.47 50.38 32.65
CA ILE A 344 9.56 50.85 33.51
C ILE A 344 9.92 52.30 33.18
N ARG A 345 9.98 52.70 31.91
CA ARG A 345 10.19 54.07 31.50
C ARG A 345 9.15 55.02 32.10
N MET A 346 7.87 54.63 32.04
CA MET A 346 6.79 55.45 32.61
C MET A 346 6.93 55.60 34.12
N ARG A 347 7.40 54.55 34.86
CA ARG A 347 7.70 54.66 36.29
C ARG A 347 8.86 55.61 36.55
N PHE A 348 9.88 55.65 35.71
CA PHE A 348 10.94 56.66 35.78
C PHE A 348 10.41 58.06 35.50
N GLU A 349 9.47 58.23 34.58
CA GLU A 349 8.79 59.53 34.38
C GLU A 349 7.96 59.94 35.61
N VAL A 350 7.34 59.02 36.32
CA VAL A 350 6.66 59.30 37.61
C VAL A 350 7.69 59.79 38.62
N LEU A 351 8.81 59.08 38.83
CA LEU A 351 9.86 59.45 39.74
C LEU A 351 10.48 60.81 39.37
N TRP A 352 10.55 61.14 38.09
CA TRP A 352 10.98 62.46 37.62
C TRP A 352 10.02 63.57 38.08
N ARG A 353 8.70 63.32 37.94
CA ARG A 353 7.69 64.31 38.40
C ARG A 353 7.65 64.38 39.92
N ASP A 354 7.84 63.28 40.61
CA ASP A 354 7.94 63.31 42.08
C ASP A 354 9.10 64.15 42.56
N ALA A 355 10.25 64.04 41.89
CA ALA A 355 11.40 64.92 42.19
C ALA A 355 11.11 66.44 41.94
N GLU A 356 10.36 66.74 40.86
CA GLU A 356 9.91 68.11 40.60
C GLU A 356 8.92 68.62 41.67
N ILE A 357 7.99 67.76 42.10
CA ILE A 357 7.03 68.06 43.18
C ILE A 357 7.77 68.30 44.49
N GLU A 358 8.72 67.43 44.81
CA GLU A 358 9.57 67.61 46.01
C GLU A 358 10.33 68.89 46.01
N PHE A 359 10.94 69.27 44.87
CA PHE A 359 11.62 70.57 44.70
C PHE A 359 10.68 71.72 44.98
N TRP A 360 9.45 71.73 44.43
CA TRP A 360 8.53 72.82 44.64
C TRP A 360 7.99 72.82 46.08
N GLN A 361 7.74 71.74 46.71
CA GLN A 361 7.32 71.63 48.12
C GLN A 361 8.39 72.20 49.05
N GLN A 362 9.67 71.80 48.84
CA GLN A 362 10.77 72.24 49.63
C GLN A 362 11.04 73.76 49.40
N THR A 363 10.87 74.24 48.18
CA THR A 363 11.06 75.67 47.84
C THR A 363 9.95 76.54 48.40
N VAL A 364 8.68 76.03 48.46
CA VAL A 364 7.58 76.73 49.10
C VAL A 364 7.76 76.80 50.62
N GLN A 365 8.26 75.73 51.24
CA GLN A 365 8.51 75.66 52.68
C GLN A 365 9.72 76.56 53.11
N ARG A 366 10.77 76.60 52.25
CA ARG A 366 12.01 77.31 52.52
C ARG A 366 12.50 78.04 51.26
N PRO A 367 11.94 79.20 50.93
CA PRO A 367 12.26 79.92 49.69
C PRO A 367 13.74 80.30 49.57
N GLU A 368 14.44 80.54 50.71
CA GLU A 368 15.86 80.83 50.79
C GLU A 368 16.76 79.70 50.25
N ASN A 369 16.30 78.50 50.23
CA ASN A 369 17.07 77.32 49.77
C ASN A 369 16.81 76.94 48.29
N ARG A 370 16.16 77.82 47.51
CA ARG A 370 15.74 77.54 46.13
C ARG A 370 16.89 77.15 45.23
N GLU A 371 18.04 77.82 45.25
CA GLU A 371 19.19 77.47 44.42
C GLU A 371 19.77 76.10 44.79
N MET A 372 19.87 75.77 46.08
CA MET A 372 20.31 74.48 46.59
C MET A 372 19.33 73.36 46.19
N ASN A 373 18.02 73.65 46.31
CA ASN A 373 16.98 72.69 45.92
C ASN A 373 17.00 72.49 44.39
N GLU A 374 17.26 73.52 43.58
CA GLU A 374 17.39 73.41 42.11
C GLU A 374 18.59 72.54 41.72
N GLU A 375 19.71 72.67 42.38
CA GLU A 375 20.89 71.84 42.15
C GLU A 375 20.65 70.41 42.54
N ALA A 376 19.98 70.17 43.69
CA ALA A 376 19.59 68.86 44.15
C ALA A 376 18.61 68.15 43.13
N LEU A 377 17.65 68.95 42.57
CA LEU A 377 16.75 68.42 41.51
C LEU A 377 17.56 68.01 40.26
N LYS A 378 18.50 68.88 39.78
CA LYS A 378 19.35 68.59 38.62
C LYS A 378 20.14 67.31 38.83
N VAL A 379 20.77 67.15 40.01
CA VAL A 379 21.52 65.93 40.36
C VAL A 379 20.60 64.69 40.35
N LYS A 380 19.39 64.79 40.94
CA LYS A 380 18.41 63.69 40.96
C LYS A 380 17.95 63.30 39.56
N GLN A 381 17.67 64.34 38.72
CA GLN A 381 17.28 64.11 37.34
C GLN A 381 18.37 63.45 36.49
N LEU A 382 19.63 63.85 36.67
CA LEU A 382 20.75 63.20 36.00
C LEU A 382 20.93 61.74 36.46
N GLN A 383 20.76 61.50 37.76
CA GLN A 383 20.81 60.15 38.30
C GLN A 383 19.68 59.26 37.71
N LEU A 384 18.45 59.77 37.65
CA LEU A 384 17.32 59.01 37.05
C LEU A 384 17.55 58.66 35.56
N LYS A 385 18.17 59.64 34.81
CA LYS A 385 18.55 59.35 33.41
C LYS A 385 19.61 58.26 33.31
N ASP A 386 20.65 58.32 34.12
CA ASP A 386 21.72 57.32 34.15
C ASP A 386 21.18 55.93 34.58
N ASP A 387 20.33 55.93 35.60
CA ASP A 387 19.71 54.70 36.11
C ASP A 387 18.75 54.05 35.07
N PHE A 388 17.96 54.87 34.36
CA PHE A 388 17.13 54.36 33.27
C PHE A 388 17.96 53.83 32.09
N ALA A 389 19.01 54.58 31.69
CA ALA A 389 19.91 54.15 30.63
C ALA A 389 20.58 52.79 30.98
N PHE A 390 20.99 52.63 32.24
CA PHE A 390 21.55 51.41 32.73
C PHE A 390 20.53 50.22 32.67
N VAL A 391 19.30 50.41 33.15
CA VAL A 391 18.25 49.41 33.07
C VAL A 391 17.94 49.04 31.61
N ALA A 392 17.87 50.03 30.73
CA ALA A 392 17.64 49.83 29.31
C ALA A 392 18.76 49.02 28.65
N GLN A 393 20.03 49.27 29.02
CA GLN A 393 21.17 48.50 28.54
C GLN A 393 21.11 47.06 29.02
N CYS A 394 20.78 46.81 30.30
CA CYS A 394 20.60 45.46 30.85
C CYS A 394 19.50 44.69 30.12
N ASN A 395 18.44 45.35 29.62
CA ASN A 395 17.35 44.75 28.90
C ASN A 395 17.78 44.17 27.53
N ILE A 396 18.79 44.74 26.89
CA ILE A 396 19.26 44.30 25.55
C ILE A 396 19.85 42.86 25.59
N GLY A 397 20.53 42.52 26.69
CA GLY A 397 21.02 41.14 26.90
C GLY A 397 22.24 40.74 26.04
N THR A 398 22.94 41.72 25.45
CA THR A 398 24.13 41.49 24.63
C THR A 398 25.41 41.26 25.43
N GLU A 399 25.43 41.71 26.68
CA GLU A 399 26.59 41.61 27.55
C GLU A 399 26.37 40.53 28.63
N PHE A 400 27.46 39.91 29.05
CA PHE A 400 27.45 39.01 30.21
C PHE A 400 27.22 39.82 31.50
N MET A 401 26.24 39.39 32.30
CA MET A 401 25.87 40.08 33.54
C MET A 401 26.88 39.76 34.65
N ASP A 402 27.70 40.73 35.03
CA ASP A 402 28.60 40.60 36.16
C ASP A 402 27.89 40.84 37.51
N GLN A 403 28.56 40.53 38.59
CA GLN A 403 28.01 40.69 39.93
C GLN A 403 27.69 42.14 40.26
N ASN A 404 28.52 43.10 39.82
CA ASN A 404 28.33 44.54 40.08
C ASN A 404 27.06 45.07 39.40
N THR A 405 26.83 44.65 38.17
CA THR A 405 25.62 44.95 37.39
C THR A 405 24.38 44.41 38.10
N ASN A 406 24.39 43.15 38.55
CA ASN A 406 23.32 42.57 39.32
C ASN A 406 23.04 43.32 40.65
N GLU A 407 24.08 43.73 41.36
CA GLU A 407 23.93 44.49 42.60
C GLU A 407 23.34 45.87 42.34
N ARG A 408 23.73 46.53 41.23
CA ARG A 408 23.13 47.82 40.84
C ARG A 408 21.64 47.66 40.53
N LEU A 409 21.23 46.62 39.76
CA LEU A 409 19.82 46.33 39.49
C LEU A 409 19.03 46.11 40.78
N LYS A 410 19.58 45.33 41.73
CA LYS A 410 18.92 45.06 43.02
C LYS A 410 18.77 46.33 43.89
N ARG A 411 19.70 47.29 43.77
CA ARG A 411 19.55 48.61 44.43
C ARG A 411 18.47 49.44 43.79
N LEU A 412 18.41 49.47 42.44
CA LEU A 412 17.38 50.21 41.70
C LEU A 412 15.98 49.62 41.94
N ALA A 413 15.89 48.31 42.04
CA ALA A 413 14.63 47.63 42.34
C ALA A 413 14.01 48.05 43.67
N LYS A 414 14.84 48.49 44.65
CA LYS A 414 14.34 48.97 45.96
C LYS A 414 13.78 50.39 45.93
N ILE A 415 13.98 51.15 44.85
CA ILE A 415 13.35 52.45 44.68
C ILE A 415 11.85 52.22 44.57
N THR A 416 11.07 53.05 45.27
CA THR A 416 9.60 52.95 45.32
C THR A 416 8.93 54.12 44.64
N TRP A 417 7.74 53.90 44.16
CA TRP A 417 6.85 54.92 43.58
C TRP A 417 5.40 54.63 44.08
N GLU A 418 4.52 55.59 44.04
CA GLU A 418 3.15 55.46 44.49
C GLU A 418 2.19 55.25 43.32
N ARG A 419 1.44 54.15 43.36
CA ARG A 419 0.39 53.86 42.42
C ARG A 419 -0.98 54.27 43.00
N HIS A 420 -1.67 55.15 42.28
CA HIS A 420 -2.98 55.68 42.66
C HIS A 420 -4.15 55.01 41.95
N PHE A 421 -3.92 54.24 40.93
CA PHE A 421 -4.94 53.56 40.16
C PHE A 421 -5.00 52.08 40.52
N ASP A 422 -6.23 51.53 40.48
CA ASP A 422 -6.48 50.11 40.71
C ASP A 422 -5.92 49.30 39.55
N ASP A 423 -5.09 48.30 39.84
CA ASP A 423 -4.46 47.42 38.88
C ASP A 423 -5.37 46.25 38.43
N GLN A 424 -6.55 46.07 39.06
CA GLN A 424 -7.54 45.09 38.67
C GLN A 424 -8.51 45.61 37.60
N LEU A 425 -8.61 46.93 37.45
CA LEU A 425 -9.49 47.50 36.46
C LEU A 425 -9.00 47.25 35.04
N GLY A 426 -9.86 46.62 34.22
CA GLY A 426 -9.55 46.32 32.81
C GLY A 426 -8.95 44.95 32.59
N LEU A 427 -8.73 44.16 33.62
CA LEU A 427 -8.28 42.77 33.51
C LEU A 427 -9.42 41.84 33.11
N SER A 428 -9.05 40.80 32.36
CA SER A 428 -9.96 39.71 32.03
C SER A 428 -10.22 38.80 33.27
N PRO A 429 -11.30 38.02 33.31
CA PRO A 429 -11.55 37.07 34.41
C PRO A 429 -10.41 36.10 34.67
N VAL A 430 -9.68 35.68 33.61
CA VAL A 430 -8.52 34.78 33.72
C VAL A 430 -7.33 35.46 34.40
N GLU A 431 -7.07 36.73 34.09
CA GLU A 431 -6.01 37.53 34.73
C GLU A 431 -6.36 37.83 36.19
N LEU A 432 -7.63 38.10 36.51
CA LEU A 432 -8.11 38.29 37.88
C LEU A 432 -7.96 37.02 38.74
N ASP A 433 -8.21 35.85 38.19
CA ASP A 433 -8.01 34.57 38.89
C ASP A 433 -6.54 34.28 39.21
N GLN A 434 -5.62 34.85 38.45
CA GLN A 434 -4.17 34.75 38.69
C GLN A 434 -3.66 35.73 39.77
N GLN A 435 -4.44 36.78 40.06
CA GLN A 435 -4.11 37.70 41.12
C GLN A 435 -4.44 37.13 42.50
N THR A 436 -3.43 36.86 43.31
CA THR A 436 -3.55 36.33 44.66
C THR A 436 -3.81 37.38 45.73
N ALA A 437 -3.68 38.68 45.36
CA ALA A 437 -3.77 39.78 46.32
C ALA A 437 -5.23 40.30 46.44
N ALA A 438 -5.73 40.40 47.66
CA ALA A 438 -6.95 41.13 47.95
C ALA A 438 -6.80 42.59 47.57
N THR A 439 -7.90 43.26 47.19
CA THR A 439 -7.98 44.71 46.92
C THR A 439 -7.18 45.52 47.95
N THR A 440 -6.09 46.11 47.52
CA THR A 440 -5.23 46.95 48.33
C THR A 440 -5.83 48.37 48.38
N THR A 441 -5.80 49.00 49.55
CA THR A 441 -6.19 50.43 49.69
C THR A 441 -5.20 51.33 48.96
N LEU A 442 -5.72 52.13 48.05
CA LEU A 442 -4.94 53.08 47.28
C LEU A 442 -4.67 54.35 48.11
N PRO A 443 -3.52 55.00 47.97
CA PRO A 443 -2.39 54.67 47.09
C PRO A 443 -1.56 53.51 47.62
N VAL A 444 -0.91 52.76 46.69
CA VAL A 444 -0.01 51.65 47.01
C VAL A 444 1.40 52.01 46.68
N THR A 445 2.34 51.78 47.62
CA THR A 445 3.76 51.91 47.37
C THR A 445 4.29 50.68 46.64
N GLU A 446 4.77 50.85 45.44
CA GLU A 446 5.31 49.77 44.60
C GLU A 446 6.81 49.94 44.35
N GLN A 447 7.51 48.84 44.10
CA GLN A 447 8.91 48.89 43.71
C GLN A 447 9.06 49.27 42.24
N LEU A 448 10.17 49.94 41.90
CA LEU A 448 10.49 50.37 40.54
C LEU A 448 10.67 49.18 39.58
N LEU A 449 11.36 48.12 40.05
CA LEU A 449 11.50 46.84 39.36
C LEU A 449 10.95 45.76 40.30
N ALA A 450 9.84 45.15 39.95
CA ALA A 450 9.12 44.24 40.85
C ALA A 450 9.08 42.82 40.34
N ASP A 451 9.32 41.88 41.25
CA ASP A 451 9.03 40.46 41.06
C ASP A 451 7.79 40.13 41.91
N LYS A 452 6.60 40.31 41.33
CA LYS A 452 5.33 40.09 42.00
C LYS A 452 4.90 38.60 41.92
N ALA A 453 4.02 38.16 42.81
CA ALA A 453 3.49 36.79 42.79
C ALA A 453 2.72 36.48 41.50
N GLU A 454 2.00 37.46 40.96
CA GLU A 454 1.27 37.37 39.68
C GLU A 454 2.20 37.23 38.46
N HIS A 455 3.47 37.49 38.59
CA HIS A 455 4.46 37.26 37.54
C HIS A 455 4.85 35.79 37.42
N ILE A 456 4.47 34.96 38.38
CA ILE A 456 4.79 33.55 38.41
C ILE A 456 3.60 32.74 37.86
N ILE A 457 3.76 32.17 36.69
CA ILE A 457 2.77 31.30 36.08
C ILE A 457 3.06 29.85 36.50
N PRO A 458 2.14 29.20 37.23
CA PRO A 458 2.35 27.81 37.62
C PRO A 458 2.39 26.89 36.41
N ARG A 459 3.17 25.83 36.53
CA ARG A 459 3.19 24.76 35.52
C ARG A 459 1.97 23.87 35.67
N ASN A 460 1.35 23.47 34.57
CA ASN A 460 0.29 22.48 34.58
C ASN A 460 0.90 21.09 34.80
N GLN A 461 0.97 20.65 36.07
CA GLN A 461 1.63 19.43 36.50
C GLN A 461 1.07 18.15 35.83
N LYS A 462 -0.26 18.06 35.64
CA LYS A 462 -0.88 16.89 35.01
C LYS A 462 -0.47 16.69 33.53
N ALA A 463 -0.34 17.78 32.80
CA ALA A 463 0.11 17.69 31.41
C ALA A 463 1.62 17.40 31.28
N ALA A 464 2.38 17.69 32.33
CA ALA A 464 3.83 17.44 32.37
C ALA A 464 4.17 16.00 32.73
N GLU A 465 3.51 15.42 33.75
CA GLU A 465 3.80 14.05 34.22
C GLU A 465 3.48 12.97 33.19
N ASP A 466 2.35 13.10 32.48
CA ASP A 466 1.96 12.16 31.42
C ASP A 466 2.82 12.27 30.15
N ALA A 467 3.48 13.41 29.96
CA ALA A 467 4.22 13.71 28.74
C ALA A 467 5.69 13.28 28.81
N TRP A 468 6.28 13.17 30.00
CA TRP A 468 7.73 13.19 30.24
C TRP A 468 8.25 12.02 31.08
N ALA A 469 7.46 10.99 31.29
CA ALA A 469 7.85 9.81 32.08
C ALA A 469 9.05 9.10 31.44
N GLY A 470 10.24 9.29 32.00
CA GLY A 470 11.48 8.62 31.58
C GLY A 470 12.53 9.53 30.93
N GLU A 471 12.27 10.82 30.74
CA GLU A 471 13.23 11.77 30.15
C GLU A 471 13.99 12.57 31.23
N ASN A 472 15.30 12.74 31.02
CA ASN A 472 16.19 13.40 32.00
C ASN A 472 16.15 14.94 31.84
N LEU A 473 15.01 15.54 32.19
CA LEU A 473 14.80 16.97 32.05
C LEU A 473 14.85 17.66 33.39
N ASN A 474 15.79 18.60 33.56
CA ASN A 474 15.78 19.57 34.65
C ASN A 474 14.61 20.53 34.46
N GLN A 475 13.43 20.13 34.90
CA GLN A 475 12.22 20.94 34.77
C GLN A 475 12.29 22.14 35.74
N PRO A 476 12.09 23.38 35.25
CA PRO A 476 11.90 24.50 36.13
C PRO A 476 10.63 24.35 36.98
N GLU A 477 10.66 24.91 38.17
CA GLU A 477 9.53 24.85 39.12
C GLU A 477 8.26 25.49 38.55
N TYR A 478 8.41 26.59 37.82
CA TYR A 478 7.32 27.35 37.23
C TYR A 478 7.19 27.15 35.72
N GLY A 479 6.00 27.43 35.19
CA GLY A 479 5.74 27.44 33.76
C GLY A 479 6.40 28.65 33.09
N PHE A 480 6.21 29.83 33.68
CA PHE A 480 6.89 31.06 33.33
C PHE A 480 7.14 31.91 34.59
N ASN A 481 8.18 32.74 34.54
CA ASN A 481 8.45 33.78 35.51
C ASN A 481 8.67 35.13 34.77
N HIS A 482 7.66 35.99 34.88
CA HIS A 482 7.64 37.32 34.28
C HIS A 482 8.17 38.42 35.18
N GLY A 483 8.80 38.07 36.32
CA GLY A 483 9.42 39.04 37.23
C GLY A 483 10.41 39.95 36.47
N GLU A 484 10.34 41.23 36.74
CA GLU A 484 11.15 42.24 36.02
C GLU A 484 12.61 42.14 36.40
N LEU A 485 12.89 42.12 37.72
CA LEU A 485 14.23 41.94 38.21
C LEU A 485 14.80 40.58 37.85
N TYR A 486 13.96 39.52 37.95
CA TYR A 486 14.32 38.17 37.54
C TYR A 486 14.78 38.11 36.09
N ASN A 487 14.01 38.73 35.16
CA ASN A 487 14.36 38.76 33.74
C ASN A 487 15.60 39.60 33.47
N LEU A 488 15.70 40.79 34.05
CA LEU A 488 16.84 41.68 33.87
C LEU A 488 18.17 41.08 34.35
N THR A 489 18.13 40.21 35.37
CA THR A 489 19.32 39.56 35.95
C THR A 489 19.75 38.28 35.23
N ILE A 490 19.18 37.93 34.09
CA ILE A 490 19.63 36.82 33.25
C ILE A 490 21.11 37.02 32.90
N GLU A 491 21.95 36.02 33.17
CA GLU A 491 23.41 36.12 33.02
C GLU A 491 23.84 36.24 31.56
N SER A 492 23.18 35.53 30.64
CA SER A 492 23.52 35.53 29.22
C SER A 492 22.27 35.32 28.37
N GLY A 493 22.15 36.15 27.32
CA GLY A 493 21.01 36.15 26.41
C GLY A 493 19.76 36.79 26.98
N THR A 494 18.60 36.49 26.37
CA THR A 494 17.32 37.14 26.66
C THR A 494 16.31 36.23 27.33
N LEU A 495 16.55 34.91 27.35
CA LEU A 495 15.60 33.89 27.81
C LEU A 495 15.82 33.48 29.27
N THR A 496 14.74 33.44 30.05
CA THR A 496 14.75 32.83 31.37
C THR A 496 14.95 31.29 31.27
N LYS A 497 15.22 30.63 32.41
CA LYS A 497 15.31 29.14 32.43
C LYS A 497 13.99 28.47 32.05
N GLU A 498 12.84 29.06 32.42
CA GLU A 498 11.51 28.58 32.08
C GLU A 498 11.23 28.69 30.57
N GLU A 499 11.56 29.85 30.00
CA GLU A 499 11.41 30.13 28.57
C GLU A 499 12.33 29.26 27.73
N ARG A 500 13.59 29.10 28.13
CA ARG A 500 14.56 28.19 27.50
C ARG A 500 14.06 26.73 27.54
N PHE A 501 13.55 26.31 28.68
CA PHE A 501 12.93 25.00 28.82
C PHE A 501 11.73 24.86 27.87
N ARG A 502 10.86 25.88 27.79
CA ARG A 502 9.68 25.88 26.92
C ARG A 502 10.04 25.79 25.44
N ILE A 503 11.09 26.51 25.02
CA ILE A 503 11.62 26.36 23.66
C ILE A 503 12.11 24.92 23.46
N ASN A 504 12.86 24.40 24.40
CA ASN A 504 13.45 23.08 24.31
C ASN A 504 12.41 21.93 24.37
N GLU A 505 11.23 22.18 24.95
CA GLU A 505 10.10 21.23 24.92
C GLU A 505 9.68 20.82 23.50
N HIS A 506 10.05 21.59 22.46
CA HIS A 506 9.73 21.23 21.07
C HIS A 506 10.28 19.85 20.69
N ILE A 507 11.43 19.43 21.27
CA ILE A 507 12.02 18.13 20.94
C ILE A 507 11.11 16.99 21.36
N LEU A 508 10.47 17.10 22.51
CA LEU A 508 9.57 16.11 23.04
C LEU A 508 8.27 16.04 22.22
N THR A 509 7.82 17.20 21.76
CA THR A 509 6.73 17.26 20.79
C THR A 509 7.14 16.61 19.47
N THR A 510 8.38 16.85 19.00
CA THR A 510 8.92 16.19 17.81
C THR A 510 8.93 14.68 17.98
N ILE A 511 9.40 14.16 19.12
CA ILE A 511 9.40 12.73 19.43
C ILE A 511 7.99 12.16 19.31
N LYS A 512 7.02 12.74 20.03
CA LYS A 512 5.62 12.27 20.01
C LYS A 512 5.00 12.29 18.62
N MET A 513 5.25 13.37 17.87
CA MET A 513 4.69 13.51 16.52
C MET A 513 5.30 12.51 15.57
N LEU A 514 6.62 12.30 15.64
CA LEU A 514 7.32 11.40 14.74
C LEU A 514 7.07 9.93 15.10
N GLU A 515 7.09 9.56 16.39
CA GLU A 515 6.83 8.18 16.82
C GLU A 515 5.38 7.72 16.56
N ALA A 516 4.44 8.66 16.43
CA ALA A 516 3.05 8.36 16.08
C ALA A 516 2.84 8.05 14.58
N LEU A 517 3.82 8.30 13.72
CA LEU A 517 3.71 8.07 12.28
C LEU A 517 4.09 6.62 11.93
N PRO A 518 3.32 5.97 11.05
CA PRO A 518 3.66 4.64 10.55
C PRO A 518 4.76 4.74 9.50
N TYR A 519 6.01 4.52 9.89
CA TYR A 519 7.13 4.51 8.95
C TYR A 519 7.26 3.14 8.27
N PRO A 520 7.55 3.11 6.96
CA PRO A 520 8.04 1.90 6.33
C PRO A 520 9.44 1.55 6.87
N ASP A 521 9.84 0.28 6.79
CA ASP A 521 11.13 -0.20 7.32
C ASP A 521 12.33 0.63 6.84
N GLU A 522 12.27 1.11 5.60
CA GLU A 522 13.30 1.93 4.94
C GLU A 522 13.48 3.33 5.56
N LEU A 523 12.53 3.81 6.36
CA LEU A 523 12.49 5.14 6.98
C LEU A 523 12.36 5.05 8.50
N SER A 524 12.59 3.89 9.09
CA SER A 524 12.36 3.60 10.51
C SER A 524 13.31 4.36 11.45
N THR A 525 14.47 4.84 10.96
CA THR A 525 15.45 5.57 11.78
C THR A 525 15.16 7.07 11.84
N ILE A 526 14.25 7.61 11.03
CA ILE A 526 13.91 9.04 11.02
C ILE A 526 13.60 9.60 12.42
N PRO A 527 12.70 8.99 13.23
CA PRO A 527 12.41 9.54 14.56
C PRO A 527 13.66 9.66 15.43
N ARG A 528 14.55 8.67 15.36
CA ARG A 528 15.79 8.67 16.12
C ARG A 528 16.74 9.78 15.65
N TYR A 529 17.00 9.89 14.37
CA TYR A 529 17.93 10.88 13.83
C TYR A 529 17.40 12.31 14.01
N ALA A 530 16.12 12.55 13.78
CA ALA A 530 15.51 13.87 13.91
C ALA A 530 15.49 14.39 15.36
N THR A 531 15.49 13.51 16.35
CA THR A 531 15.26 13.89 17.75
C THR A 531 16.52 13.89 18.62
N THR A 532 17.71 13.78 18.03
CA THR A 532 18.99 13.75 18.75
C THR A 532 19.79 15.05 18.62
N HIS A 533 19.31 16.03 17.85
CA HIS A 533 20.05 17.25 17.54
C HIS A 533 20.35 18.17 18.75
N LEU A 534 19.70 17.96 19.89
CA LEU A 534 19.93 18.68 21.15
C LEU A 534 20.72 17.87 22.18
N GLU A 535 21.13 16.66 21.83
CA GLU A 535 22.04 15.86 22.63
C GLU A 535 23.48 16.41 22.55
N THR A 536 24.34 15.97 23.46
CA THR A 536 25.76 16.36 23.51
C THR A 536 26.64 15.14 23.71
N MET A 537 27.87 15.19 23.20
CA MET A 537 28.81 14.08 23.28
C MET A 537 29.18 13.65 24.71
N ASN A 538 28.98 14.53 25.70
CA ASN A 538 29.30 14.30 27.10
C ASN A 538 28.10 13.89 27.96
N GLY A 539 26.93 13.65 27.36
CA GLY A 539 25.72 13.23 28.08
C GLY A 539 24.98 14.34 28.84
N THR A 540 25.35 15.61 28.63
CA THR A 540 24.65 16.77 29.25
C THR A 540 23.55 17.32 28.38
N GLY A 541 23.37 16.76 27.18
CA GLY A 541 22.28 17.08 26.25
C GLY A 541 20.96 16.50 26.70
N TYR A 542 19.94 16.73 25.91
CA TYR A 542 18.60 16.24 26.19
C TYR A 542 17.87 15.88 24.89
N PRO A 543 16.77 15.17 24.95
CA PRO A 543 16.04 14.76 26.15
C PRO A 543 16.58 13.49 26.86
N ARG A 544 17.44 12.71 26.18
CA ARG A 544 17.82 11.36 26.63
C ARG A 544 19.16 11.32 27.36
N GLY A 545 19.95 12.40 27.34
CA GLY A 545 21.28 12.46 27.93
C GLY A 545 22.27 11.48 27.31
N LEU A 546 22.22 11.32 25.98
CA LEU A 546 23.05 10.39 25.22
C LEU A 546 24.51 10.81 25.23
N THR A 547 25.40 9.81 25.30
CA THR A 547 26.84 10.02 25.23
C THR A 547 27.38 9.74 23.82
N ALA A 548 28.68 10.01 23.64
CA ALA A 548 29.34 9.74 22.35
C ALA A 548 29.17 8.28 21.88
N ASP A 549 29.14 7.31 22.79
CA ASP A 549 29.03 5.89 22.44
C ASP A 549 27.60 5.50 22.00
N ASP A 550 26.60 6.29 22.41
CA ASP A 550 25.19 6.08 22.09
C ASP A 550 24.76 6.75 20.78
N LEU A 551 25.60 7.68 20.25
CA LEU A 551 25.29 8.51 19.09
C LEU A 551 25.97 7.96 17.84
N SER A 552 25.18 7.62 16.83
CA SER A 552 25.66 7.24 15.51
C SER A 552 26.23 8.42 14.72
N VAL A 553 26.97 8.15 13.66
CA VAL A 553 27.53 9.20 12.77
C VAL A 553 26.44 10.13 12.19
N PRO A 554 25.31 9.63 11.65
CA PRO A 554 24.22 10.49 11.18
C PRO A 554 23.70 11.44 12.26
N GLU A 555 23.50 10.96 13.48
CA GLU A 555 23.03 11.78 14.60
C GLU A 555 24.02 12.91 14.93
N ARG A 556 25.32 12.59 14.99
CA ARG A 556 26.38 13.60 15.24
C ARG A 556 26.46 14.63 14.14
N ILE A 557 26.22 14.25 12.88
CA ILE A 557 26.22 15.19 11.75
C ILE A 557 25.05 16.17 11.88
N ILE A 558 23.83 15.70 12.19
CA ILE A 558 22.67 16.59 12.39
C ILE A 558 22.90 17.50 13.60
N MET A 559 23.46 16.96 14.71
CA MET A 559 23.84 17.77 15.87
C MET A 559 24.78 18.90 15.49
N LEU A 560 25.84 18.59 14.73
CA LEU A 560 26.82 19.58 14.31
C LEU A 560 26.21 20.64 13.37
N ALA A 561 25.35 20.22 12.47
CA ALA A 561 24.68 21.11 11.52
C ALA A 561 23.66 22.04 12.21
N ASN A 562 23.12 21.64 13.37
CA ASN A 562 22.14 22.42 14.14
C ASN A 562 22.77 23.52 15.00
N VAL A 563 24.09 23.48 15.26
CA VAL A 563 24.83 24.52 16.01
C VAL A 563 24.97 25.77 15.19
#